data_feee6a70857f6cf97b20672d1dc7b0b6
#
_entry.id   feee6a70857f6cf97b20672d1dc7b0b6
#
_cell.length_a   1.000
_cell.length_b   1.000
_cell.length_c   1.000
_cell.angle_alpha   90.00
_cell.angle_beta   90.00
_cell.angle_gamma   90.00
#
_symmetry.space_group_name_H-M   'P 1'
#
loop_
_entity.id
_entity.type
_entity.pdbx_description
1 polymer ?
#
loop_
_entity_poly.entity_id
_entity_poly.type
_entity_poly.pdbx_seq_one_letter_code
_entity_poly.pdbx_strand_id
1 'polypeptide(L)'
;NIYEYKIRFKIKNVISLDGIKELTSKGNDSYHIIFTGKNRMLNAELNQEAEFKYLNSKVFPKYYSQKIKVPLRGVLKQTIEYDFKNQKIASSGDVNWVIDFLGESTPLDPISSGFQIRENVKKGLTNFEINLIKLDEGLIYKNSYSVVGEEVLEIKDIKYPCIVLERTTNNRKTLYYVAKTLDFILIKVEDDRKERMISIEAEKILSFG
;
A
#
# COMPACT_ATOMS: atom_id res chain seq x y z
N ASN A 1 5.49 -18.06 8.03
CA ASN A 1 6.36 -16.95 8.41
C ASN A 1 6.14 -15.79 7.46
N ILE A 2 6.14 -14.57 7.98
CA ILE A 2 6.12 -13.34 7.21
C ILE A 2 7.52 -12.75 7.28
N TYR A 3 8.16 -12.62 6.13
CA TYR A 3 9.50 -12.06 6.02
C TYR A 3 9.48 -10.54 6.12
N GLU A 4 10.38 -9.99 6.92
CA GLU A 4 10.67 -8.56 6.94
C GLU A 4 11.36 -8.16 5.64
N TYR A 5 11.21 -6.91 5.24
CA TYR A 5 11.88 -6.42 4.05
C TYR A 5 12.15 -4.92 4.09
N LYS A 6 13.18 -4.53 3.35
CA LYS A 6 13.47 -3.13 3.04
C LYS A 6 13.80 -3.00 1.55
N ILE A 7 13.05 -2.20 0.84
CA ILE A 7 13.13 -2.07 -0.62
C ILE A 7 13.21 -0.59 -1.00
N ARG A 8 14.13 -0.25 -1.90
CA ARG A 8 14.18 1.06 -2.53
C ARG A 8 13.26 1.07 -3.74
N PHE A 9 12.46 2.12 -3.84
CA PHE A 9 11.50 2.34 -4.91
C PHE A 9 11.75 3.67 -5.63
N LYS A 10 11.42 3.70 -6.92
CA LYS A 10 11.18 4.91 -7.70
C LYS A 10 9.68 5.13 -7.82
N ILE A 11 9.23 6.30 -7.38
CA ILE A 11 7.85 6.74 -7.55
C ILE A 11 7.85 7.72 -8.72
N LYS A 12 7.16 7.38 -9.80
CA LYS A 12 7.00 8.22 -11.00
C LYS A 12 5.59 8.78 -11.04
N ASN A 13 5.49 10.08 -10.93
CA ASN A 13 4.26 10.87 -11.04
C ASN A 13 4.62 12.19 -11.74
N VAL A 14 3.84 13.25 -11.59
CA VAL A 14 4.22 14.61 -12.01
C VAL A 14 5.60 14.99 -11.44
N ILE A 15 5.85 14.63 -10.18
CA ILE A 15 7.16 14.74 -9.53
C ILE A 15 7.64 13.32 -9.22
N SER A 16 8.85 12.98 -9.67
CA SER A 16 9.47 11.71 -9.29
C SER A 16 10.09 11.78 -7.90
N LEU A 17 9.87 10.73 -7.10
CA LEU A 17 10.45 10.60 -5.76
C LEU A 17 11.29 9.32 -5.68
N ASP A 18 12.39 9.40 -4.95
CA ASP A 18 13.14 8.22 -4.50
C ASP A 18 12.62 7.81 -3.13
N GLY A 19 12.22 6.56 -2.98
CA GLY A 19 11.54 6.07 -1.79
C GLY A 19 12.14 4.80 -1.21
N ILE A 20 11.78 4.55 0.04
CA ILE A 20 12.09 3.30 0.76
C ILE A 20 10.79 2.81 1.40
N LYS A 21 10.48 1.53 1.20
CA LYS A 21 9.43 0.82 1.91
C LYS A 21 10.07 -0.26 2.78
N GLU A 22 9.66 -0.30 4.03
CA GLU A 22 10.17 -1.23 5.03
C GLU A 22 9.02 -1.86 5.80
N LEU A 23 9.02 -3.18 5.92
CA LEU A 23 8.13 -3.94 6.80
C LEU A 23 8.96 -4.53 7.92
N THR A 24 8.54 -4.32 9.17
CA THR A 24 9.13 -4.91 10.36
C THR A 24 8.08 -5.61 11.22
N SER A 25 8.47 -6.73 11.83
CA SER A 25 7.66 -7.40 12.85
C SER A 25 7.83 -6.69 14.20
N LYS A 26 6.74 -6.53 14.91
CA LYS A 26 6.73 -6.04 16.31
C LYS A 26 6.47 -7.17 17.30
N GLY A 27 6.43 -8.42 16.84
CA GLY A 27 6.01 -9.58 17.63
C GLY A 27 4.49 -9.66 17.82
N ASN A 28 4.00 -10.82 18.31
CA ASN A 28 2.57 -11.05 18.57
C ASN A 28 1.66 -10.72 17.38
N ASP A 29 2.05 -11.17 16.18
CA ASP A 29 1.34 -10.94 14.92
C ASP A 29 1.13 -9.46 14.56
N SER A 30 1.91 -8.57 15.16
CA SER A 30 1.88 -7.13 14.90
C SER A 30 3.00 -6.75 13.94
N TYR A 31 2.66 -5.88 13.00
CA TYR A 31 3.55 -5.44 11.92
C TYR A 31 3.51 -3.92 11.77
N HIS A 32 4.62 -3.39 11.30
CA HIS A 32 4.79 -1.97 11.04
C HIS A 32 5.35 -1.79 9.63
N ILE A 33 4.71 -0.95 8.84
CA ILE A 33 5.19 -0.57 7.50
C ILE A 33 5.44 0.92 7.47
N ILE A 34 6.61 1.29 6.95
CA ILE A 34 6.95 2.68 6.61
C ILE A 34 7.19 2.76 5.11
N PHE A 35 6.65 3.78 4.47
CA PHE A 35 6.93 4.13 3.08
C PHE A 35 7.29 5.61 2.99
N THR A 36 8.54 5.90 2.65
CA THR A 36 9.03 7.26 2.48
C THR A 36 9.41 7.53 1.03
N GLY A 37 9.26 8.76 0.59
CA GLY A 37 9.71 9.20 -0.72
C GLY A 37 10.16 10.66 -0.67
N LYS A 38 11.24 10.99 -1.40
CA LYS A 38 11.80 12.36 -1.41
C LYS A 38 12.27 12.75 -2.80
N ASN A 39 12.05 14.04 -3.12
CA ASN A 39 12.78 14.73 -4.17
C ASN A 39 13.38 15.99 -3.57
N ARG A 40 14.70 15.99 -3.37
CA ARG A 40 15.40 17.08 -2.69
C ARG A 40 15.39 18.38 -3.52
N MET A 41 15.52 18.26 -4.84
CA MET A 41 15.58 19.44 -5.73
C MET A 41 14.25 20.20 -5.73
N LEU A 42 13.13 19.49 -5.72
CA LEU A 42 11.80 20.07 -5.74
C LEU A 42 11.20 20.24 -4.33
N ASN A 43 11.94 19.86 -3.28
CA ASN A 43 11.46 19.89 -1.89
C ASN A 43 10.11 19.17 -1.71
N ALA A 44 9.95 18.03 -2.41
CA ALA A 44 8.79 17.17 -2.30
C ALA A 44 9.08 16.00 -1.37
N GLU A 45 8.09 15.61 -0.56
CA GLU A 45 8.22 14.53 0.44
C GLU A 45 6.91 13.75 0.55
N LEU A 46 7.04 12.44 0.69
CA LEU A 46 5.98 11.51 1.04
C LEU A 46 6.44 10.67 2.23
N ASN A 47 5.71 10.70 3.33
CA ASN A 47 5.89 9.78 4.44
C ASN A 47 4.55 9.15 4.75
N GLN A 48 4.51 7.83 4.76
CA GLN A 48 3.34 7.03 5.13
C GLN A 48 3.79 5.95 6.09
N GLU A 49 2.96 5.67 7.07
CA GLU A 49 3.23 4.70 8.13
C GLU A 49 1.94 3.98 8.50
N ALA A 50 2.01 2.69 8.73
CA ALA A 50 0.88 1.89 9.19
C ALA A 50 1.31 0.85 10.22
N GLU A 51 0.51 0.68 11.27
CA GLU A 51 0.57 -0.45 12.19
C GLU A 51 -0.68 -1.30 12.07
N PHE A 52 -0.51 -2.63 12.07
CA PHE A 52 -1.61 -3.57 11.98
C PHE A 52 -1.25 -4.90 12.63
N LYS A 53 -2.29 -5.70 12.94
CA LYS A 53 -2.15 -7.13 13.23
C LYS A 53 -2.53 -7.96 12.02
N TYR A 54 -1.90 -9.11 11.86
CA TYR A 54 -2.27 -10.08 10.86
C TYR A 54 -2.67 -11.39 11.53
N LEU A 55 -3.96 -11.65 11.60
CA LEU A 55 -4.55 -12.80 12.28
C LEU A 55 -5.57 -13.48 11.38
N ASN A 56 -5.60 -14.82 11.39
CA ASN A 56 -6.58 -15.60 10.63
C ASN A 56 -6.69 -15.15 9.16
N SER A 57 -5.54 -14.83 8.58
CA SER A 57 -5.45 -14.43 7.16
C SER A 57 -6.04 -13.04 6.83
N LYS A 58 -6.31 -12.23 7.83
CA LYS A 58 -6.85 -10.88 7.69
C LYS A 58 -5.94 -9.86 8.37
N VAL A 59 -5.82 -8.71 7.73
CA VAL A 59 -5.19 -7.51 8.29
C VAL A 59 -6.20 -6.77 9.15
N PHE A 60 -5.79 -6.43 10.37
CA PHE A 60 -6.52 -5.60 11.32
C PHE A 60 -5.71 -4.32 11.55
N PRO A 61 -5.99 -3.23 10.80
CA PRO A 61 -5.27 -1.97 10.98
C PRO A 61 -5.49 -1.42 12.38
N LYS A 62 -4.47 -0.81 12.94
CA LYS A 62 -4.54 -0.11 14.21
C LYS A 62 -4.40 1.39 14.01
N TYR A 63 -3.49 1.76 13.11
CA TYR A 63 -3.06 3.11 12.90
C TYR A 63 -2.52 3.29 11.47
N TYR A 64 -2.80 4.43 10.89
CA TYR A 64 -2.17 4.89 9.65
C TYR A 64 -1.88 6.39 9.75
N SER A 65 -0.75 6.82 9.27
CA SER A 65 -0.47 8.25 9.11
C SER A 65 0.15 8.56 7.76
N GLN A 66 -0.07 9.79 7.31
CA GLN A 66 0.62 10.34 6.15
C GLN A 66 1.02 11.78 6.36
N LYS A 67 2.20 12.11 5.79
CA LYS A 67 2.66 13.48 5.60
C LYS A 67 3.10 13.61 4.14
N ILE A 68 2.44 14.49 3.41
CA ILE A 68 2.71 14.75 1.99
C ILE A 68 3.08 16.21 1.85
N LYS A 69 4.28 16.48 1.33
CA LYS A 69 4.74 17.83 0.99
C LYS A 69 4.84 17.95 -0.52
N VAL A 70 4.06 18.85 -1.08
CA VAL A 70 4.09 19.16 -2.51
C VAL A 70 4.59 20.59 -2.70
N PRO A 71 5.55 20.84 -3.61
CA PRO A 71 6.00 22.19 -3.92
C PRO A 71 4.81 23.10 -4.23
N LEU A 72 4.84 24.32 -3.67
CA LEU A 72 3.83 25.36 -3.85
C LEU A 72 2.41 25.03 -3.33
N ARG A 73 2.15 23.78 -2.87
CA ARG A 73 0.84 23.37 -2.32
C ARG A 73 0.83 23.15 -0.80
N GLY A 74 2.02 23.24 -0.17
CA GLY A 74 2.14 23.09 1.28
C GLY A 74 2.32 21.65 1.74
N VAL A 75 1.95 21.40 3.00
CA VAL A 75 2.08 20.11 3.67
C VAL A 75 0.70 19.64 4.08
N LEU A 76 0.35 18.41 3.75
CA LEU A 76 -0.83 17.71 4.25
C LEU A 76 -0.38 16.69 5.28
N LYS A 77 -1.00 16.70 6.45
CA LYS A 77 -0.82 15.70 7.52
C LYS A 77 -2.16 15.10 7.88
N GLN A 78 -2.21 13.79 8.00
CA GLN A 78 -3.39 13.05 8.38
C GLN A 78 -3.01 11.84 9.21
N THR A 79 -3.81 11.55 10.24
CA THR A 79 -3.70 10.34 11.05
C THR A 79 -5.06 9.66 11.09
N ILE A 80 -5.07 8.32 10.95
CA ILE A 80 -6.27 7.49 11.01
C ILE A 80 -6.07 6.47 12.12
N GLU A 81 -7.02 6.40 13.04
CA GLU A 81 -7.05 5.46 14.15
C GLU A 81 -8.27 4.55 14.05
N TYR A 82 -8.08 3.27 14.40
CA TYR A 82 -9.11 2.24 14.35
C TYR A 82 -9.51 1.81 15.76
N ASP A 83 -10.74 2.11 16.13
CA ASP A 83 -11.35 1.68 17.40
C ASP A 83 -12.28 0.48 17.15
N PHE A 84 -11.74 -0.73 17.28
CA PHE A 84 -12.50 -1.97 17.11
C PHE A 84 -13.55 -2.19 18.17
N LYS A 85 -13.37 -1.64 19.39
CA LYS A 85 -14.32 -1.77 20.48
C LYS A 85 -15.61 -1.02 20.17
N ASN A 86 -15.50 0.19 19.64
CA ASN A 86 -16.63 1.04 19.30
C ASN A 86 -16.99 0.96 17.81
N GLN A 87 -16.29 0.14 17.02
CA GLN A 87 -16.46 -0.03 15.57
C GLN A 87 -16.38 1.30 14.81
N LYS A 88 -15.42 2.14 15.17
CA LYS A 88 -15.20 3.46 14.59
C LYS A 88 -13.80 3.61 14.01
N ILE A 89 -13.73 4.40 12.96
CA ILE A 89 -12.46 4.87 12.39
C ILE A 89 -12.51 6.39 12.38
N ALA A 90 -11.48 7.02 12.93
CA ALA A 90 -11.37 8.46 13.02
C ALA A 90 -10.14 8.97 12.27
N SER A 91 -10.32 10.01 11.48
CA SER A 91 -9.26 10.79 10.86
C SER A 91 -9.07 12.11 11.58
N SER A 92 -7.83 12.51 11.78
CA SER A 92 -7.43 13.77 12.39
C SER A 92 -6.27 14.43 11.64
N GLY A 93 -6.05 15.72 11.87
CA GLY A 93 -5.04 16.54 11.19
C GLY A 93 -5.68 17.51 10.20
N ASP A 94 -5.15 17.58 8.99
CA ASP A 94 -5.68 18.47 7.93
C ASP A 94 -6.96 17.93 7.28
N VAL A 95 -7.27 16.64 7.49
CA VAL A 95 -8.49 15.97 7.04
C VAL A 95 -9.15 15.29 8.23
N ASN A 96 -10.39 15.68 8.54
CA ASN A 96 -11.10 15.21 9.73
C ASN A 96 -12.44 14.57 9.35
N TRP A 97 -12.64 13.33 9.77
CA TRP A 97 -13.91 12.61 9.64
C TRP A 97 -13.96 11.45 10.64
N VAL A 98 -15.17 10.97 10.92
CA VAL A 98 -15.41 9.75 11.72
C VAL A 98 -16.40 8.90 10.95
N ILE A 99 -16.13 7.60 10.83
CA ILE A 99 -17.02 6.63 10.19
C ILE A 99 -17.20 5.41 11.08
N ASP A 100 -18.36 4.76 10.95
CA ASP A 100 -18.62 3.45 11.54
C ASP A 100 -18.22 2.35 10.53
N PHE A 101 -17.80 1.18 11.04
CA PHE A 101 -17.55 0.01 10.22
C PHE A 101 -18.04 -1.26 10.90
N LEU A 102 -18.36 -2.28 10.10
CA LEU A 102 -18.72 -3.61 10.62
C LEU A 102 -17.47 -4.48 10.69
N GLY A 103 -17.21 -5.07 11.84
CA GLY A 103 -15.94 -5.74 12.18
C GLY A 103 -15.48 -6.84 11.21
N GLU A 104 -16.38 -7.50 10.48
CA GLU A 104 -16.01 -8.53 9.52
C GLU A 104 -15.42 -8.01 8.21
N SER A 105 -15.65 -6.75 7.89
CA SER A 105 -15.19 -6.09 6.66
C SER A 105 -14.41 -4.82 6.95
N THR A 106 -13.42 -4.92 7.84
CA THR A 106 -12.55 -3.78 8.19
C THR A 106 -11.94 -3.16 6.94
N PRO A 107 -12.20 -1.87 6.66
CA PRO A 107 -11.58 -1.20 5.54
C PRO A 107 -10.11 -0.91 5.83
N LEU A 108 -9.27 -1.05 4.81
CA LEU A 108 -7.83 -0.90 4.92
C LEU A 108 -7.37 0.47 4.40
N ASP A 109 -6.28 0.96 4.95
CA ASP A 109 -5.52 2.05 4.41
C ASP A 109 -4.67 1.61 3.18
N PRO A 110 -4.10 2.55 2.40
CA PRO A 110 -3.36 2.22 1.19
C PRO A 110 -2.13 1.32 1.39
N ILE A 111 -1.49 1.37 2.57
CA ILE A 111 -0.27 0.60 2.83
C ILE A 111 -0.61 -0.80 3.32
N SER A 112 -1.49 -0.92 4.30
CA SER A 112 -1.92 -2.21 4.83
C SER A 112 -2.70 -3.03 3.79
N SER A 113 -3.38 -2.38 2.84
CA SER A 113 -4.02 -3.07 1.72
C SER A 113 -3.02 -3.80 0.83
N GLY A 114 -1.84 -3.21 0.59
CA GLY A 114 -0.77 -3.88 -0.17
C GLY A 114 -0.27 -5.16 0.50
N PHE A 115 -0.24 -5.18 1.83
CA PHE A 115 0.08 -6.39 2.59
C PHE A 115 -1.04 -7.44 2.45
N GLN A 116 -2.31 -7.07 2.53
CA GLN A 116 -3.42 -8.01 2.34
C GLN A 116 -3.44 -8.58 0.91
N ILE A 117 -3.13 -7.79 -0.11
CA ILE A 117 -2.98 -8.27 -1.49
C ILE A 117 -1.91 -9.36 -1.56
N ARG A 118 -0.71 -9.11 -0.99
CA ARG A 118 0.38 -10.08 -0.90
C ARG A 118 -0.10 -11.41 -0.31
N GLU A 119 -0.75 -11.36 0.83
CA GLU A 119 -1.19 -12.56 1.56
C GLU A 119 -2.32 -13.32 0.84
N ASN A 120 -3.20 -12.61 0.16
CA ASN A 120 -4.25 -13.23 -0.65
C ASN A 120 -3.64 -14.00 -1.84
N VAL A 121 -2.70 -13.38 -2.56
CA VAL A 121 -2.02 -14.03 -3.70
C VAL A 121 -1.15 -15.20 -3.23
N LYS A 122 -0.45 -15.05 -2.12
CA LYS A 122 0.36 -16.14 -1.50
C LYS A 122 -0.47 -17.38 -1.18
N LYS A 123 -1.77 -17.21 -0.87
CA LYS A 123 -2.73 -18.31 -0.66
C LYS A 123 -3.31 -18.87 -1.94
N GLY A 124 -2.93 -18.37 -3.09
CA GLY A 124 -3.44 -18.81 -4.39
C GLY A 124 -4.80 -18.22 -4.78
N LEU A 125 -5.26 -17.15 -4.10
CA LEU A 125 -6.48 -16.48 -4.50
C LEU A 125 -6.25 -15.73 -5.82
N THR A 126 -7.06 -16.03 -6.81
CA THR A 126 -7.00 -15.40 -8.14
C THR A 126 -7.99 -14.25 -8.30
N ASN A 127 -9.04 -14.23 -7.47
CA ASN A 127 -10.03 -13.15 -7.41
C ASN A 127 -10.40 -12.92 -5.96
N PHE A 128 -10.40 -11.66 -5.54
CA PHE A 128 -10.76 -11.26 -4.18
C PHE A 128 -11.15 -9.79 -4.10
N GLU A 129 -11.80 -9.44 -3.00
CA GLU A 129 -12.23 -8.07 -2.73
C GLU A 129 -11.57 -7.54 -1.45
N ILE A 130 -11.26 -6.24 -1.44
CA ILE A 130 -10.75 -5.52 -0.27
C ILE A 130 -11.53 -4.22 -0.15
N ASN A 131 -12.04 -3.95 1.06
CA ASN A 131 -12.59 -2.64 1.38
C ASN A 131 -11.46 -1.68 1.69
N LEU A 132 -11.48 -0.50 1.06
CA LEU A 132 -10.50 0.56 1.26
C LEU A 132 -11.19 1.83 1.79
N ILE A 133 -10.43 2.64 2.51
CA ILE A 133 -10.85 3.97 2.93
C ILE A 133 -10.41 4.99 1.88
N LYS A 134 -11.34 5.85 1.46
CA LYS A 134 -11.02 7.08 0.73
C LYS A 134 -10.55 8.12 1.75
N LEU A 135 -9.25 8.39 1.76
CA LEU A 135 -8.59 9.13 2.84
C LEU A 135 -9.11 10.56 3.02
N ASP A 136 -9.49 11.21 1.94
CA ASP A 136 -9.98 12.60 1.91
C ASP A 136 -11.45 12.76 2.33
N GLU A 137 -12.25 11.70 2.24
CA GLU A 137 -13.70 11.77 2.47
C GLU A 137 -14.19 10.84 3.59
N GLY A 138 -13.40 9.87 4.03
CA GLY A 138 -13.82 8.87 5.00
C GLY A 138 -14.86 7.87 4.45
N LEU A 139 -14.95 7.72 3.12
CA LEU A 139 -15.85 6.76 2.50
C LEU A 139 -15.20 5.39 2.41
N ILE A 140 -15.98 4.34 2.65
CA ILE A 140 -15.56 2.96 2.44
C ILE A 140 -16.02 2.52 1.06
N TYR A 141 -15.09 1.97 0.27
CA TYR A 141 -15.39 1.44 -1.05
C TYR A 141 -14.75 0.09 -1.26
N LYS A 142 -15.47 -0.80 -1.91
CA LYS A 142 -15.03 -2.14 -2.25
C LYS A 142 -14.21 -2.12 -3.53
N ASN A 143 -13.07 -2.77 -3.52
CA ASN A 143 -12.23 -2.97 -4.70
C ASN A 143 -12.09 -4.46 -4.99
N SER A 144 -12.31 -4.82 -6.25
CA SER A 144 -12.11 -6.17 -6.76
C SER A 144 -10.76 -6.27 -7.46
N TYR A 145 -10.05 -7.35 -7.18
CA TYR A 145 -8.74 -7.69 -7.74
C TYR A 145 -8.83 -9.01 -8.45
N SER A 146 -8.23 -9.10 -9.63
CA SER A 146 -8.16 -10.34 -10.42
C SER A 146 -6.75 -10.58 -10.92
N VAL A 147 -6.27 -11.81 -10.85
CA VAL A 147 -5.01 -12.21 -11.50
C VAL A 147 -5.25 -12.22 -13.00
N VAL A 148 -4.43 -11.47 -13.74
CA VAL A 148 -4.54 -11.31 -15.19
C VAL A 148 -3.39 -11.94 -15.96
N GLY A 149 -2.34 -12.36 -15.27
CA GLY A 149 -1.20 -13.01 -15.91
C GLY A 149 0.03 -13.10 -15.02
N GLU A 150 1.14 -13.41 -15.66
CA GLU A 150 2.47 -13.45 -15.06
C GLU A 150 3.44 -12.67 -15.94
N GLU A 151 4.37 -11.97 -15.32
CA GLU A 151 5.46 -11.26 -15.98
C GLU A 151 6.78 -11.45 -15.23
N VAL A 152 7.88 -11.26 -15.91
CA VAL A 152 9.21 -11.25 -15.29
C VAL A 152 9.71 -9.81 -15.25
N LEU A 153 9.88 -9.28 -14.05
CA LEU A 153 10.51 -7.97 -13.84
C LEU A 153 11.98 -8.14 -13.52
N GLU A 154 12.79 -7.19 -13.97
CA GLU A 154 14.25 -7.19 -13.72
C GLU A 154 14.61 -6.01 -12.80
N ILE A 155 15.31 -6.31 -11.71
CA ILE A 155 15.82 -5.32 -10.76
C ILE A 155 17.32 -5.59 -10.58
N LYS A 156 18.19 -4.68 -11.05
CA LYS A 156 19.64 -4.83 -10.94
C LYS A 156 20.15 -6.19 -11.48
N ASP A 157 19.77 -6.51 -12.72
CA ASP A 157 20.15 -7.74 -13.42
C ASP A 157 19.60 -9.05 -12.80
N ILE A 158 18.75 -8.95 -11.79
CA ILE A 158 18.06 -10.08 -11.16
C ILE A 158 16.63 -10.14 -11.67
N LYS A 159 16.23 -11.32 -12.16
CA LYS A 159 14.87 -11.56 -12.67
C LYS A 159 13.93 -12.05 -11.57
N TYR A 160 12.78 -11.40 -11.47
CA TYR A 160 11.73 -11.70 -10.50
C TYR A 160 10.45 -12.12 -11.22
N PRO A 161 10.10 -13.41 -11.25
CA PRO A 161 8.80 -13.85 -11.74
C PRO A 161 7.68 -13.27 -10.86
N CYS A 162 6.74 -12.57 -11.48
CA CYS A 162 5.65 -11.88 -10.80
C CYS A 162 4.29 -12.44 -11.23
N ILE A 163 3.35 -12.50 -10.30
CA ILE A 163 1.93 -12.57 -10.60
C ILE A 163 1.45 -11.14 -10.79
N VAL A 164 0.66 -10.90 -11.84
CA VAL A 164 0.09 -9.60 -12.16
C VAL A 164 -1.39 -9.61 -11.81
N LEU A 165 -1.79 -8.67 -10.94
CA LEU A 165 -3.19 -8.45 -10.62
C LEU A 165 -3.67 -7.15 -11.26
N GLU A 166 -4.93 -7.13 -11.63
CA GLU A 166 -5.64 -5.95 -12.09
C GLU A 166 -6.71 -5.56 -11.10
N ARG A 167 -6.82 -4.25 -10.86
CA ARG A 167 -7.96 -3.61 -10.24
C ARG A 167 -8.53 -2.61 -11.22
N THR A 168 -9.79 -2.80 -11.59
CA THR A 168 -10.50 -1.89 -12.48
C THR A 168 -11.57 -1.13 -11.69
N THR A 169 -11.57 0.18 -11.82
CA THR A 169 -12.66 1.07 -11.41
C THR A 169 -13.11 1.86 -12.65
N ASN A 170 -14.29 2.49 -12.62
CA ASN A 170 -14.97 3.08 -13.78
C ASN A 170 -14.10 3.88 -14.76
N ASN A 171 -12.98 4.47 -14.29
CA ASN A 171 -12.12 5.32 -15.13
C ASN A 171 -10.63 5.07 -14.87
N ARG A 172 -10.25 3.93 -14.25
CA ARG A 172 -8.90 3.71 -13.78
C ARG A 172 -8.57 2.23 -13.76
N LYS A 173 -7.45 1.88 -14.39
CA LYS A 173 -6.85 0.56 -14.35
C LYS A 173 -5.58 0.62 -13.52
N THR A 174 -5.46 -0.26 -12.55
CA THR A 174 -4.25 -0.37 -11.74
C THR A 174 -3.73 -1.81 -11.81
N LEU A 175 -2.46 -1.97 -12.15
CA LEU A 175 -1.75 -3.24 -12.16
C LEU A 175 -0.82 -3.34 -10.95
N TYR A 176 -0.80 -4.50 -10.32
CA TYR A 176 0.01 -4.82 -9.16
C TYR A 176 0.87 -6.04 -9.48
N TYR A 177 2.17 -5.93 -9.30
CA TYR A 177 3.15 -6.97 -9.59
C TYR A 177 3.72 -7.51 -8.28
N VAL A 178 3.41 -8.76 -7.96
CA VAL A 178 3.88 -9.42 -6.75
C VAL A 178 4.92 -10.48 -7.08
N ALA A 179 6.12 -10.36 -6.51
CA ALA A 179 7.28 -11.19 -6.83
C ALA A 179 7.20 -12.53 -6.09
N LYS A 180 7.09 -13.65 -6.83
CA LYS A 180 7.00 -15.02 -6.27
C LYS A 180 8.20 -15.37 -5.40
N THR A 181 9.40 -14.99 -5.81
CA THR A 181 10.66 -15.30 -5.13
C THR A 181 10.96 -14.39 -3.94
N LEU A 182 10.18 -13.33 -3.75
CA LEU A 182 10.24 -12.44 -2.59
C LEU A 182 9.00 -12.58 -1.71
N ASP A 183 8.55 -13.80 -1.48
CA ASP A 183 7.36 -14.10 -0.65
C ASP A 183 6.14 -13.26 -1.05
N PHE A 184 5.93 -13.11 -2.35
CA PHE A 184 4.83 -12.34 -2.95
C PHE A 184 4.79 -10.85 -2.57
N ILE A 185 5.93 -10.25 -2.25
CA ILE A 185 6.00 -8.80 -2.01
C ILE A 185 5.63 -8.05 -3.27
N LEU A 186 4.87 -6.97 -3.09
CA LEU A 186 4.48 -6.05 -4.13
C LEU A 186 5.69 -5.17 -4.52
N ILE A 187 6.25 -5.39 -5.71
CA ILE A 187 7.46 -4.70 -6.19
C ILE A 187 7.19 -3.66 -7.27
N LYS A 188 6.00 -3.69 -7.89
CA LYS A 188 5.60 -2.66 -8.86
C LYS A 188 4.10 -2.43 -8.79
N VAL A 189 3.68 -1.17 -8.93
CA VAL A 189 2.30 -0.73 -9.15
C VAL A 189 2.28 0.22 -10.31
N GLU A 190 1.39 0.00 -11.25
CA GLU A 190 1.10 0.91 -12.37
C GLU A 190 -0.35 1.34 -12.30
N ASP A 191 -0.58 2.62 -12.26
CA ASP A 191 -1.89 3.22 -12.14
C ASP A 191 -2.15 4.12 -13.34
N ASP A 192 -2.89 3.58 -14.31
CA ASP A 192 -3.29 4.29 -15.51
C ASP A 192 -4.54 5.13 -15.22
N ARG A 193 -4.34 6.43 -15.23
CA ARG A 193 -5.39 7.43 -15.07
C ARG A 193 -5.48 8.20 -16.38
N LYS A 194 -6.39 7.94 -17.23
CA LYS A 194 -6.68 8.58 -18.55
C LYS A 194 -5.74 9.71 -19.01
N GLU A 195 -5.23 10.54 -18.11
CA GLU A 195 -4.38 11.70 -18.40
C GLU A 195 -2.91 11.49 -18.01
N ARG A 196 -2.59 10.47 -17.22
CA ARG A 196 -1.22 10.19 -16.77
C ARG A 196 -1.05 8.79 -16.20
N MET A 197 0.13 8.23 -16.39
CA MET A 197 0.59 7.02 -15.70
C MET A 197 1.28 7.40 -14.39
N ILE A 198 0.90 6.75 -13.30
CA ILE A 198 1.65 6.79 -12.04
C ILE A 198 2.24 5.41 -11.86
N SER A 199 3.55 5.31 -11.59
CA SER A 199 4.16 4.04 -11.24
C SER A 199 4.98 4.14 -9.96
N ILE A 200 5.02 3.03 -9.23
CA ILE A 200 5.88 2.78 -8.08
C ILE A 200 6.62 1.50 -8.41
N GLU A 201 7.94 1.57 -8.60
CA GLU A 201 8.75 0.44 -9.06
C GLU A 201 9.93 0.22 -8.11
N ALA A 202 10.18 -1.02 -7.72
CA ALA A 202 11.36 -1.39 -6.97
C ALA A 202 12.63 -1.21 -7.81
N GLU A 203 13.62 -0.52 -7.25
CA GLU A 203 14.94 -0.32 -7.87
C GLU A 203 16.02 -1.17 -7.24
N LYS A 204 15.85 -1.55 -5.98
CA LYS A 204 16.82 -2.36 -5.24
C LYS A 204 16.18 -3.01 -4.01
N ILE A 205 16.41 -4.30 -3.85
CA ILE A 205 16.14 -5.00 -2.60
C ILE A 205 17.31 -4.73 -1.65
N LEU A 206 17.03 -4.08 -0.52
CA LEU A 206 18.06 -3.71 0.48
C LEU A 206 18.21 -4.80 1.53
N SER A 207 17.11 -5.40 1.97
CA SER A 207 17.07 -6.59 2.81
C SER A 207 15.79 -7.38 2.58
N PHE A 208 15.84 -8.68 2.82
CA PHE A 208 14.72 -9.61 2.75
C PHE A 208 15.05 -10.85 3.60
N GLY A 209 14.19 -11.18 4.61
CA GLY A 209 14.40 -12.33 5.48
C GLY A 209 13.81 -12.18 6.86
#